data_35c1a4cbb51f0fbfa1dd44024edfcce3
#
_entry.id   35c1a4cbb51f0fbfa1dd44024edfcce3
#
_cell.length_a   1.000
_cell.length_b   1.000
_cell.length_c   1.000
_cell.angle_alpha   90.00
_cell.angle_beta   90.00
_cell.angle_gamma   90.00
#
_symmetry.space_group_name_H-M   'P 1'
#
loop_
_entity.id
_entity.type
_entity.pdbx_description
1 polymer ?
#
loop_
_entity_poly.entity_id
_entity_poly.type
_entity_poly.pdbx_seq_one_letter_code
_entity_poly.pdbx_strand_id
1 'polypeptide(L)'
;MTAHPRGRLDDLVHQPVRFSLLAGLAQADELEFRFLRDTLQISDSLLSRQASTLEQAGYIAIRKGHVGKWPRTWLKLTPEGRTAFNDHVATLCEIVETPAGDVT
;
A
#
# COMPACT_ATOMS: atom_id res chain seq x y z
N MET A 1 21.47 23.39 -0.18
CA MET A 1 21.60 22.15 0.59
C MET A 1 20.42 21.22 0.25
N THR A 2 20.74 20.00 -0.12
CA THR A 2 19.70 19.05 -0.52
C THR A 2 19.16 18.31 0.70
N ALA A 3 17.84 18.28 0.86
CA ALA A 3 17.22 17.55 1.95
C ALA A 3 17.43 16.03 1.78
N HIS A 4 17.54 15.32 2.88
CA HIS A 4 17.64 13.86 2.84
C HIS A 4 16.36 13.27 2.24
N PRO A 5 16.47 12.23 1.39
CA PRO A 5 15.28 11.62 0.76
C PRO A 5 14.19 11.17 1.73
N ARG A 6 14.55 10.79 2.97
CA ARG A 6 13.56 10.34 3.95
C ARG A 6 12.43 11.36 4.19
N GLY A 7 12.69 12.65 3.94
CA GLY A 7 11.67 13.69 4.09
C GLY A 7 10.53 13.59 3.09
N ARG A 8 10.72 12.80 2.03
CA ARG A 8 9.68 12.59 1.02
C ARG A 8 8.91 11.30 1.22
N LEU A 9 9.19 10.53 2.29
CA LEU A 9 8.42 9.33 2.60
C LEU A 9 6.99 9.71 2.95
N ASP A 10 6.05 8.96 2.41
CA ASP A 10 4.63 9.15 2.68
C ASP A 10 4.28 8.33 3.93
N ASP A 11 3.97 9.01 5.03
CA ASP A 11 3.65 8.35 6.30
C ASP A 11 2.47 7.38 6.16
N LEU A 12 1.54 7.68 5.28
CA LEU A 12 0.39 6.82 5.04
C LEU A 12 0.82 5.50 4.39
N VAL A 13 1.77 5.57 3.47
CA VAL A 13 2.31 4.40 2.76
C VAL A 13 3.39 3.71 3.59
N HIS A 14 4.13 4.47 4.40
CA HIS A 14 5.30 3.99 5.14
C HIS A 14 4.90 3.31 6.46
N GLN A 15 3.99 2.38 6.38
CA GLN A 15 3.54 1.56 7.50
C GLN A 15 3.55 0.11 6.98
N PRO A 16 4.17 -0.83 7.72
CA PRO A 16 4.45 -2.18 7.17
C PRO A 16 3.25 -2.89 6.54
N VAL A 17 2.10 -2.89 7.20
CA VAL A 17 0.93 -3.58 6.67
C VAL A 17 0.39 -2.86 5.44
N ARG A 18 0.27 -1.53 5.50
CA ARG A 18 -0.22 -0.76 4.34
C ARG A 18 0.73 -0.84 3.16
N PHE A 19 2.03 -0.76 3.42
CA PHE A 19 3.03 -0.89 2.35
C PHE A 19 2.94 -2.27 1.69
N SER A 20 2.83 -3.33 2.50
CA SER A 20 2.70 -4.70 1.99
C SER A 20 1.42 -4.89 1.19
N LEU A 21 0.33 -4.29 1.65
CA LEU A 21 -0.96 -4.34 0.95
C LEU A 21 -0.86 -3.66 -0.42
N LEU A 22 -0.30 -2.47 -0.47
CA LEU A 22 -0.11 -1.75 -1.74
C LEU A 22 0.83 -2.50 -2.67
N ALA A 23 1.89 -3.10 -2.14
CA ALA A 23 2.82 -3.89 -2.95
C ALA A 23 2.13 -5.10 -3.60
N GLY A 24 1.28 -5.78 -2.85
CA GLY A 24 0.49 -6.89 -3.40
C GLY A 24 -0.45 -6.42 -4.50
N LEU A 25 -1.15 -5.31 -4.27
CA LEU A 25 -2.09 -4.77 -5.25
C LEU A 25 -1.39 -4.19 -6.48
N ALA A 26 -0.15 -3.76 -6.36
CA ALA A 26 0.61 -3.23 -7.49
C ALA A 26 0.93 -4.30 -8.54
N GLN A 27 0.86 -5.56 -8.17
CA GLN A 27 1.21 -6.69 -9.04
C GLN A 27 -0.02 -7.34 -9.68
N ALA A 28 -1.22 -6.83 -9.42
CA ALA A 28 -2.47 -7.41 -9.90
C ALA A 28 -3.47 -6.30 -10.20
N ASP A 29 -4.49 -6.61 -11.01
CA ASP A 29 -5.55 -5.65 -11.28
C ASP A 29 -6.46 -5.52 -10.07
N GLU A 30 -6.80 -6.65 -9.46
CA GLU A 30 -7.72 -6.69 -8.33
C GLU A 30 -7.45 -7.97 -7.54
N LEU A 31 -7.48 -7.87 -6.21
CA LEU A 31 -7.29 -9.04 -5.34
C LEU A 31 -8.42 -9.14 -4.33
N GLU A 32 -8.80 -10.38 -4.03
CA GLU A 32 -9.84 -10.65 -3.06
C GLU A 32 -9.33 -10.39 -1.65
N PHE A 33 -10.18 -9.82 -0.80
CA PHE A 33 -9.87 -9.51 0.60
C PHE A 33 -9.29 -10.72 1.34
N ARG A 34 -9.91 -11.89 1.18
CA ARG A 34 -9.48 -13.11 1.89
C ARG A 34 -8.09 -13.55 1.45
N PHE A 35 -7.79 -13.42 0.17
CA PHE A 35 -6.46 -13.75 -0.35
C PHE A 35 -5.40 -12.84 0.27
N LEU A 36 -5.67 -11.54 0.33
CA LEU A 36 -4.75 -10.56 0.92
C LEU A 36 -4.58 -10.82 2.41
N ARG A 37 -5.68 -11.08 3.13
CA ARG A 37 -5.63 -11.40 4.56
C ARG A 37 -4.70 -12.58 4.83
N ASP A 38 -4.87 -13.66 4.07
CA ASP A 38 -4.11 -14.89 4.26
C ASP A 38 -2.65 -14.70 3.85
N THR A 39 -2.42 -14.01 2.74
CA THR A 39 -1.06 -13.73 2.25
C THR A 39 -0.28 -12.85 3.23
N LEU A 40 -0.93 -11.84 3.78
CA LEU A 40 -0.29 -10.93 4.72
C LEU A 40 -0.26 -11.48 6.16
N GLN A 41 -0.97 -12.59 6.40
CA GLN A 41 -1.02 -13.24 7.72
C GLN A 41 -1.50 -12.30 8.82
N ILE A 42 -2.61 -11.60 8.55
CA ILE A 42 -3.21 -10.66 9.49
C ILE A 42 -4.68 -11.02 9.71
N SER A 43 -5.29 -10.37 10.70
CA SER A 43 -6.71 -10.58 11.00
C SER A 43 -7.61 -9.82 10.01
N ASP A 44 -8.87 -10.24 9.93
CA ASP A 44 -9.89 -9.52 9.15
C ASP A 44 -10.01 -8.07 9.61
N SER A 45 -10.04 -7.85 10.94
CA SER A 45 -10.19 -6.51 11.48
C SER A 45 -9.01 -5.61 11.15
N LEU A 46 -7.80 -6.14 11.21
CA LEU A 46 -6.61 -5.36 10.87
C LEU A 46 -6.61 -5.00 9.40
N LEU A 47 -6.86 -5.96 8.51
CA LEU A 47 -6.92 -5.68 7.08
C LEU A 47 -8.03 -4.68 6.76
N SER A 48 -9.22 -4.86 7.34
CA SER A 48 -10.35 -3.97 7.13
C SER A 48 -10.00 -2.53 7.52
N ARG A 49 -9.35 -2.35 8.68
CA ARG A 49 -8.96 -1.02 9.16
C ARG A 49 -7.91 -0.37 8.26
N GLN A 50 -6.89 -1.14 7.86
CA GLN A 50 -5.84 -0.60 6.99
C GLN A 50 -6.35 -0.30 5.59
N ALA A 51 -7.21 -1.16 5.05
CA ALA A 51 -7.84 -0.93 3.76
C ALA A 51 -8.72 0.31 3.79
N SER A 52 -9.49 0.51 4.86
CA SER A 52 -10.33 1.69 5.02
C SER A 52 -9.50 2.98 5.04
N THR A 53 -8.37 2.96 5.74
CA THR A 53 -7.44 4.10 5.78
C THR A 53 -6.95 4.45 4.37
N LEU A 54 -6.56 3.45 3.59
CA LEU A 54 -6.08 3.66 2.23
C LEU A 54 -7.19 4.10 1.28
N GLU A 55 -8.39 3.57 1.47
CA GLU A 55 -9.55 3.97 0.66
C GLU A 55 -9.89 5.43 0.89
N GLN A 56 -9.88 5.88 2.14
CA GLN A 56 -10.16 7.28 2.49
C GLN A 56 -9.13 8.23 1.90
N ALA A 57 -7.91 7.77 1.75
CA ALA A 57 -6.85 8.57 1.11
C ALA A 57 -6.94 8.54 -0.43
N GLY A 58 -7.83 7.72 -1.00
CA GLY A 58 -7.97 7.60 -2.44
C GLY A 58 -6.94 6.68 -3.09
N TYR A 59 -6.23 5.89 -2.30
CA TYR A 59 -5.15 5.03 -2.83
C TYR A 59 -5.63 3.66 -3.27
N ILE A 60 -6.74 3.19 -2.72
CA ILE A 60 -7.36 1.93 -3.15
C ILE A 60 -8.86 2.12 -3.34
N ALA A 61 -9.46 1.23 -4.11
CA ALA A 61 -10.91 1.10 -4.26
C ALA A 61 -11.32 -0.27 -3.72
N ILE A 62 -12.44 -0.28 -3.00
CA ILE A 62 -13.01 -1.49 -2.41
C ILE A 62 -14.32 -1.78 -3.13
N ARG A 63 -14.43 -2.99 -3.66
CA ARG A 63 -15.64 -3.43 -4.36
C ARG A 63 -16.24 -4.62 -3.63
N LYS A 64 -17.52 -4.52 -3.31
CA LYS A 64 -18.27 -5.62 -2.69
C LYS A 64 -19.19 -6.26 -3.71
N GLY A 65 -19.30 -7.59 -3.66
CA GLY A 65 -20.15 -8.35 -4.58
C GLY A 65 -20.38 -9.74 -4.05
N HIS A 66 -20.69 -10.64 -4.96
CA HIS A 66 -21.02 -12.02 -4.60
C HIS A 66 -20.42 -12.98 -5.62
N VAL A 67 -20.07 -14.18 -5.14
CA VAL A 67 -19.79 -15.34 -5.97
C VAL A 67 -20.85 -16.36 -5.61
N GLY A 68 -21.84 -16.52 -6.50
CA GLY A 68 -23.07 -17.24 -6.16
C GLY A 68 -23.82 -16.48 -5.06
N LYS A 69 -24.10 -17.14 -3.94
CA LYS A 69 -24.73 -16.51 -2.78
C LYS A 69 -23.72 -16.08 -1.71
N TRP A 70 -22.43 -16.21 -1.96
CA TRP A 70 -21.41 -15.89 -0.98
C TRP A 70 -20.90 -14.48 -1.17
N PRO A 71 -20.95 -13.60 -0.15
CA PRO A 71 -20.39 -12.27 -0.25
C PRO A 71 -18.88 -12.32 -0.47
N ARG A 72 -18.38 -11.40 -1.28
CA ARG A 72 -16.95 -11.25 -1.56
C ARG A 72 -16.59 -9.78 -1.59
N THR A 73 -15.36 -9.50 -1.21
CA THR A 73 -14.81 -8.14 -1.25
C THR A 73 -13.51 -8.18 -2.02
N TRP A 74 -13.33 -7.23 -2.93
CA TRP A 74 -12.13 -7.09 -3.74
C TRP A 74 -11.54 -5.71 -3.53
N LEU A 75 -10.21 -5.64 -3.57
CA LEU A 75 -9.45 -4.41 -3.45
C LEU A 75 -8.63 -4.23 -4.71
N LYS A 76 -8.49 -2.97 -5.15
CA LYS A 76 -7.59 -2.65 -6.25
C LYS A 76 -6.92 -1.32 -5.99
N LEU A 77 -5.73 -1.15 -6.59
CA LEU A 77 -4.97 0.08 -6.52
C LEU A 77 -5.61 1.10 -7.47
N THR A 78 -5.77 2.34 -6.99
CA THR A 78 -6.19 3.44 -7.86
C THR A 78 -4.96 4.00 -8.59
N PRO A 79 -5.16 4.81 -9.65
CA PRO A 79 -4.03 5.52 -10.27
C PRO A 79 -3.24 6.36 -9.25
N GLU A 80 -3.94 7.04 -8.34
CA GLU A 80 -3.31 7.83 -7.27
C GLU A 80 -2.51 6.95 -6.31
N GLY A 81 -3.06 5.79 -5.96
CA GLY A 81 -2.37 4.82 -5.10
C GLY A 81 -1.13 4.26 -5.77
N ARG A 82 -1.20 4.00 -7.07
CA ARG A 82 -0.04 3.51 -7.83
C ARG A 82 1.07 4.55 -7.87
N THR A 83 0.71 5.81 -8.11
CA THR A 83 1.69 6.91 -8.09
C THR A 83 2.33 7.04 -6.72
N ALA A 84 1.51 7.04 -5.65
CA ALA A 84 2.02 7.16 -4.28
C ALA A 84 2.95 5.99 -3.93
N PHE A 85 2.58 4.78 -4.32
CA PHE A 85 3.40 3.60 -4.06
C PHE A 85 4.73 3.66 -4.82
N ASN A 86 4.68 3.98 -6.11
CA ASN A 86 5.88 4.05 -6.95
C ASN A 86 6.84 5.14 -6.46
N ASP A 87 6.31 6.31 -6.09
CA ASP A 87 7.11 7.40 -5.55
C ASP A 87 7.76 7.01 -4.23
N HIS A 88 7.02 6.29 -3.39
CA HIS A 88 7.54 5.81 -2.11
C HIS A 88 8.69 4.81 -2.30
N VAL A 89 8.51 3.86 -3.23
CA VAL A 89 9.57 2.89 -3.56
C VAL A 89 10.80 3.59 -4.09
N ALA A 90 10.61 4.56 -4.99
CA ALA A 90 11.72 5.34 -5.53
C ALA A 90 12.47 6.09 -4.42
N THR A 91 11.73 6.66 -3.48
CA THR A 91 12.31 7.36 -2.32
C THR A 91 13.10 6.39 -1.42
N LEU A 92 12.57 5.20 -1.19
CA LEU A 92 13.30 4.18 -0.41
C LEU A 92 14.60 3.80 -1.09
N CYS A 93 14.60 3.65 -2.41
CA CYS A 93 15.81 3.37 -3.17
C CYS A 93 16.83 4.50 -3.04
N GLU A 94 16.39 5.75 -3.09
CA GLU A 94 17.27 6.90 -2.88
C GLU A 94 17.91 6.88 -1.49
N ILE A 95 17.14 6.52 -0.46
CA ILE A 95 17.66 6.41 0.91
C ILE A 95 18.76 5.35 0.97
N VAL A 96 18.51 4.19 0.36
CA VAL A 96 19.47 3.08 0.35
C VAL A 96 20.75 3.48 -0.38
N GLU A 97 20.65 4.28 -1.43
CA GLU A 97 21.77 4.71 -2.25
C GLU A 97 22.51 5.94 -1.68
N THR A 98 21.93 6.61 -0.68
CA THR A 98 22.54 7.80 -0.10
C THR A 98 23.64 7.40 0.85
N PRO A 99 24.91 7.79 0.58
CA PRO A 99 26.02 7.49 1.51
C PRO A 99 25.84 8.22 2.82
N ALA A 100 26.21 7.57 3.94
CA ALA A 100 26.07 8.16 5.27
C ALA A 100 26.88 9.46 5.40
N GLY A 101 28.01 9.57 4.71
CA GLY A 101 28.84 10.75 4.73
C GLY A 101 28.25 11.97 4.02
N ASP A 102 27.21 11.78 3.21
CA ASP A 102 26.54 12.88 2.50
C ASP A 102 25.41 13.47 3.32
N VAL A 103 25.11 12.89 4.47
CA VAL A 103 24.03 13.34 5.34
C VAL A 103 24.61 14.30 6.37
N THR A 104 24.64 15.54 6.00
CA THR A 104 25.17 16.58 6.88
C THR A 104 24.20 17.74 7.00
#